data_7bd612c3025b151b16f1c08767d55728
#
_entry.id   7bd612c3025b151b16f1c08767d55728
#
_cell.length_a   1.000
_cell.length_b   1.000
_cell.length_c   1.000
_cell.angle_alpha   90.00
_cell.angle_beta   90.00
_cell.angle_gamma   90.00
#
_symmetry.space_group_name_H-M   'P 1'
#
loop_
_entity.id
_entity.type
_entity.pdbx_description
1 polymer ?
#
loop_
_entity_poly.entity_id
_entity_poly.type
_entity_poly.pdbx_seq_one_letter_code
_entity_poly.pdbx_strand_id
1 'polypeptide(L)'
;MKSAKMVHYIQTSKPDTMTSKPMNRRPTTNNHRNRSPETAKKLGQLHPRNPHQGRYDFEVLTRALPELAKHTITNPKGESTINFSDSAAVRVLNQALLANYYGVKFWDIPEGYLCPPIPGRADYIHYIADLLAQTTHVNKENTPPTGKEIHALDIGTGASAIYPIVGSQSYGWRFTASDIDPISVNTAALICETNPKLKSAVKVKLQTEPKFIFKNIIGRQDYFDVVVCNPPFHASLEEAMEANSRKQHNLQRHRGKNENAQISRSSTKSGNAAQNLNFGGQHKELWSEGGEIAFLTKMAKESQDFAEHVGWFTSLVSKSENVKPMQLLLKQLGVAQMRIIEMSQGQKSTRILAWRFDTDEE
;
A
#
# COMPACT_ATOMS: atom_id res chain seq x y z
N MET A 1 8.93 -9.85 -66.69
CA MET A 1 8.86 -11.20 -67.30
C MET A 1 8.16 -12.10 -66.29
N LYS A 2 6.95 -12.47 -66.62
CA LYS A 2 6.39 -13.84 -66.76
C LYS A 2 6.39 -14.62 -65.40
N SER A 3 5.37 -15.23 -64.89
CA SER A 3 4.03 -15.68 -65.33
C SER A 3 3.51 -16.58 -64.18
N ALA A 4 2.41 -16.39 -63.53
CA ALA A 4 1.06 -16.91 -63.74
C ALA A 4 0.93 -18.44 -63.94
N LYS A 5 0.08 -19.06 -63.10
CA LYS A 5 -1.00 -20.03 -63.41
C LYS A 5 -1.32 -20.79 -62.11
N MET A 6 -2.49 -20.72 -61.48
CA MET A 6 -3.87 -20.97 -61.87
C MET A 6 -4.26 -22.45 -62.02
N VAL A 7 -5.34 -22.83 -61.24
CA VAL A 7 -6.47 -23.72 -61.62
C VAL A 7 -6.32 -25.21 -61.24
N HIS A 8 -7.25 -25.97 -60.64
CA HIS A 8 -8.71 -26.15 -60.71
C HIS A 8 -9.19 -27.07 -59.54
N TYR A 9 -10.30 -26.84 -58.91
CA TYR A 9 -11.65 -27.42 -59.03
C TYR A 9 -11.76 -28.97 -58.97
N ILE A 10 -12.59 -29.52 -58.07
CA ILE A 10 -13.77 -30.33 -58.37
C ILE A 10 -14.60 -30.57 -57.08
N GLN A 11 -15.88 -30.43 -57.27
CA GLN A 11 -17.11 -30.56 -56.56
C GLN A 11 -17.59 -32.03 -56.44
N THR A 12 -18.49 -32.27 -55.48
CA THR A 12 -19.71 -33.15 -55.48
C THR A 12 -19.75 -33.91 -54.19
N SER A 13 -20.85 -34.20 -53.46
CA SER A 13 -22.32 -34.11 -53.68
C SER A 13 -23.03 -34.37 -52.33
N LYS A 14 -24.22 -33.85 -52.17
CA LYS A 14 -25.23 -34.28 -51.15
C LYS A 14 -25.91 -35.58 -51.66
N PRO A 15 -26.82 -36.25 -50.92
CA PRO A 15 -27.92 -35.83 -50.02
C PRO A 15 -28.14 -36.78 -48.78
N ASP A 16 -28.97 -36.68 -47.83
CA ASP A 16 -30.43 -36.56 -47.69
C ASP A 16 -30.88 -36.53 -46.21
N THR A 17 -31.87 -35.74 -46.00
CA THR A 17 -33.05 -35.70 -45.12
C THR A 17 -33.19 -36.67 -43.94
N MET A 18 -33.51 -36.14 -42.73
CA MET A 18 -34.70 -36.55 -41.97
C MET A 18 -35.16 -35.47 -40.95
N THR A 19 -36.43 -35.25 -41.00
CA THR A 19 -37.26 -34.27 -40.28
C THR A 19 -37.48 -34.60 -38.80
N SER A 20 -37.46 -33.60 -37.91
CA SER A 20 -38.33 -33.61 -36.72
C SER A 20 -38.59 -32.19 -36.20
N LYS A 21 -39.82 -31.98 -35.75
CA LYS A 21 -40.55 -30.74 -35.48
C LYS A 21 -40.01 -29.88 -34.32
N PRO A 22 -40.38 -28.60 -34.24
CA PRO A 22 -39.82 -27.62 -33.37
C PRO A 22 -40.44 -27.62 -31.98
N MET A 23 -39.56 -27.50 -30.95
CA MET A 23 -39.96 -27.23 -29.56
C MET A 23 -39.73 -25.75 -29.25
N ASN A 24 -40.82 -25.08 -28.94
CA ASN A 24 -40.93 -23.67 -28.57
C ASN A 24 -40.09 -23.36 -27.33
N ARG A 25 -39.02 -22.57 -27.43
CA ARG A 25 -38.33 -21.96 -26.30
C ARG A 25 -38.41 -20.44 -26.38
N ARG A 26 -39.02 -19.84 -25.35
CA ARG A 26 -39.14 -18.39 -25.14
C ARG A 26 -37.76 -17.72 -25.13
N PRO A 27 -37.61 -16.49 -25.65
CA PRO A 27 -36.37 -15.78 -25.59
C PRO A 27 -36.12 -15.25 -24.17
N THR A 28 -35.05 -15.69 -23.55
CA THR A 28 -34.48 -15.04 -22.38
C THR A 28 -33.74 -13.79 -22.82
N THR A 29 -34.26 -12.64 -22.42
CA THR A 29 -33.58 -11.34 -22.59
C THR A 29 -32.29 -11.32 -21.81
N ASN A 30 -31.17 -11.48 -22.51
CA ASN A 30 -29.83 -11.21 -21.96
C ASN A 30 -29.61 -9.70 -21.92
N ASN A 31 -29.78 -9.13 -20.74
CA ASN A 31 -29.34 -7.77 -20.42
C ASN A 31 -27.80 -7.73 -20.39
N HIS A 32 -27.18 -7.56 -21.53
CA HIS A 32 -25.78 -7.15 -21.60
C HIS A 32 -25.68 -5.69 -21.14
N ARG A 33 -25.43 -5.50 -19.85
CA ARG A 33 -24.88 -4.24 -19.35
C ARG A 33 -23.52 -4.06 -20.02
N ASN A 34 -23.41 -3.04 -20.85
CA ASN A 34 -22.15 -2.50 -21.34
C ASN A 34 -21.27 -2.13 -20.13
N ARG A 35 -20.37 -3.04 -19.74
CA ARG A 35 -19.18 -2.70 -18.96
C ARG A 35 -18.15 -2.23 -19.97
N SER A 36 -17.76 -0.95 -19.86
CA SER A 36 -16.53 -0.44 -20.44
C SER A 36 -15.38 -1.40 -20.13
N PRO A 37 -14.41 -1.58 -21.02
CA PRO A 37 -13.26 -2.43 -20.74
C PRO A 37 -12.34 -1.72 -19.73
N GLU A 38 -12.68 -1.75 -18.44
CA GLU A 38 -11.71 -1.62 -17.38
C GLU A 38 -10.74 -2.79 -17.56
N THR A 39 -9.51 -2.46 -17.89
CA THR A 39 -8.40 -3.40 -17.99
C THR A 39 -8.42 -4.31 -16.76
N ALA A 40 -8.80 -5.56 -16.95
CA ALA A 40 -8.86 -6.57 -15.90
C ALA A 40 -7.45 -6.66 -15.27
N LYS A 41 -7.27 -6.04 -14.11
CA LYS A 41 -6.04 -6.09 -13.34
C LYS A 41 -5.77 -7.54 -12.97
N LYS A 42 -4.63 -8.07 -13.37
CA LYS A 42 -4.17 -9.39 -12.90
C LYS A 42 -3.98 -9.29 -11.39
N LEU A 43 -4.77 -10.06 -10.61
CA LEU A 43 -4.61 -10.12 -9.16
C LEU A 43 -3.15 -10.43 -8.81
N GLY A 44 -2.58 -9.66 -7.87
CA GLY A 44 -1.24 -9.91 -7.33
C GLY A 44 -0.13 -9.05 -7.93
N GLN A 45 -0.43 -8.09 -8.82
CA GLN A 45 0.57 -7.17 -9.36
C GLN A 45 0.54 -5.82 -8.64
N LEU A 46 1.73 -5.24 -8.42
CA LEU A 46 1.88 -3.87 -7.95
C LEU A 46 1.33 -2.88 -8.97
N HIS A 47 1.04 -1.66 -8.52
CA HIS A 47 0.62 -0.57 -9.39
C HIS A 47 1.62 -0.36 -10.55
N PRO A 48 1.20 -0.09 -11.80
CA PRO A 48 2.10 0.04 -12.95
C PRO A 48 3.24 1.05 -12.77
N ARG A 49 3.00 2.14 -12.05
CA ARG A 49 4.02 3.16 -11.73
C ARG A 49 4.90 2.83 -10.53
N ASN A 50 4.61 1.73 -9.81
CA ASN A 50 5.44 1.32 -8.69
C ASN A 50 6.80 0.84 -9.20
N PRO A 51 7.92 1.43 -8.76
CA PRO A 51 9.25 1.04 -9.23
C PRO A 51 9.72 -0.31 -8.69
N HIS A 52 9.01 -0.90 -7.74
CA HIS A 52 9.37 -2.16 -7.09
C HIS A 52 8.80 -3.39 -7.80
N GLN A 53 8.64 -3.34 -9.13
CA GLN A 53 8.18 -4.48 -9.93
C GLN A 53 9.24 -5.59 -9.97
N GLY A 54 8.79 -6.84 -9.86
CA GLY A 54 9.64 -7.99 -10.05
C GLY A 54 10.69 -8.20 -8.94
N ARG A 55 11.90 -8.60 -9.35
CA ARG A 55 13.01 -8.88 -8.43
C ARG A 55 13.93 -7.68 -8.34
N TYR A 56 14.53 -7.49 -7.16
CA TYR A 56 15.53 -6.45 -6.95
C TYR A 56 16.87 -6.82 -7.58
N ASP A 57 17.51 -5.85 -8.22
CA ASP A 57 18.89 -5.92 -8.63
C ASP A 57 19.80 -5.57 -7.45
N PHE A 58 20.35 -6.60 -6.82
CA PHE A 58 21.22 -6.45 -5.65
C PHE A 58 22.56 -5.77 -5.96
N GLU A 59 23.04 -5.80 -7.21
CA GLU A 59 24.24 -5.06 -7.59
C GLU A 59 23.98 -3.55 -7.60
N VAL A 60 22.84 -3.14 -8.16
CA VAL A 60 22.42 -1.73 -8.15
C VAL A 60 22.18 -1.25 -6.72
N LEU A 61 21.48 -2.04 -5.91
CA LEU A 61 21.19 -1.68 -4.52
C LEU A 61 22.45 -1.61 -3.66
N THR A 62 23.41 -2.51 -3.86
CA THR A 62 24.69 -2.49 -3.14
C THR A 62 25.55 -1.28 -3.55
N ARG A 63 25.47 -0.84 -4.82
CA ARG A 63 26.12 0.42 -5.23
C ARG A 63 25.47 1.64 -4.55
N ALA A 64 24.15 1.63 -4.38
CA ALA A 64 23.45 2.70 -3.66
C ALA A 64 23.74 2.70 -2.16
N LEU A 65 23.90 1.54 -1.55
CA LEU A 65 24.22 1.34 -0.13
C LEU A 65 25.18 0.15 0.04
N PRO A 66 26.51 0.37 0.13
CA PRO A 66 27.51 -0.72 0.23
C PRO A 66 27.30 -1.66 1.43
N GLU A 67 26.72 -1.18 2.53
CA GLU A 67 26.41 -1.98 3.71
C GLU A 67 25.53 -3.19 3.40
N LEU A 68 24.67 -3.10 2.37
CA LEU A 68 23.79 -4.19 1.95
C LEU A 68 24.56 -5.46 1.56
N ALA A 69 25.80 -5.32 1.06
CA ALA A 69 26.64 -6.47 0.71
C ALA A 69 26.85 -7.44 1.88
N LYS A 70 26.95 -6.93 3.11
CA LYS A 70 27.15 -7.75 4.31
C LYS A 70 25.94 -8.61 4.67
N HIS A 71 24.75 -8.22 4.19
CA HIS A 71 23.48 -8.91 4.45
C HIS A 71 22.98 -9.72 3.25
N THR A 72 23.66 -9.61 2.09
CA THR A 72 23.28 -10.34 0.87
C THR A 72 23.72 -11.79 0.97
N ILE A 73 22.79 -12.69 0.65
CA ILE A 73 23.03 -14.13 0.59
C ILE A 73 22.58 -14.66 -0.77
N THR A 74 23.03 -15.85 -1.14
CA THR A 74 22.56 -16.55 -2.34
C THR A 74 21.47 -17.56 -1.95
N ASN A 75 20.33 -17.51 -2.63
CA ASN A 75 19.26 -18.48 -2.43
C ASN A 75 19.58 -19.82 -3.13
N PRO A 76 18.81 -20.91 -2.89
CA PRO A 76 19.04 -22.20 -3.54
C PRO A 76 18.96 -22.21 -5.08
N LYS A 77 18.42 -21.12 -5.67
CA LYS A 77 18.35 -20.93 -7.15
C LYS A 77 19.56 -20.19 -7.70
N GLY A 78 20.56 -19.86 -6.87
CA GLY A 78 21.74 -19.11 -7.28
C GLY A 78 21.53 -17.59 -7.37
N GLU A 79 20.43 -17.07 -6.81
CA GLU A 79 20.05 -15.66 -6.94
C GLU A 79 20.32 -14.89 -5.65
N SER A 80 20.80 -13.64 -5.78
CA SER A 80 21.02 -12.74 -4.64
C SER A 80 19.72 -12.37 -3.93
N THR A 81 19.75 -12.40 -2.60
CA THR A 81 18.63 -12.06 -1.73
C THR A 81 19.17 -11.71 -0.33
N ILE A 82 18.28 -11.44 0.62
CA ILE A 82 18.61 -11.31 2.05
C ILE A 82 17.92 -12.37 2.87
N ASN A 83 18.33 -12.51 4.12
CA ASN A 83 17.54 -13.23 5.10
C ASN A 83 16.40 -12.33 5.62
N PHE A 84 15.17 -12.53 5.09
CA PHE A 84 13.99 -11.76 5.55
C PHE A 84 13.55 -12.06 7.00
N SER A 85 14.17 -13.03 7.67
CA SER A 85 13.97 -13.25 9.11
C SER A 85 14.93 -12.45 9.98
N ASP A 86 15.90 -11.78 9.39
CA ASP A 86 16.83 -10.89 10.05
C ASP A 86 16.35 -9.43 9.92
N SER A 87 15.96 -8.84 11.03
CA SER A 87 15.44 -7.46 11.06
C SER A 87 16.49 -6.44 10.62
N ALA A 88 17.78 -6.67 10.90
CA ALA A 88 18.87 -5.81 10.46
C ALA A 88 19.02 -5.87 8.93
N ALA A 89 18.98 -7.05 8.33
CA ALA A 89 19.03 -7.22 6.88
C ALA A 89 17.84 -6.54 6.17
N VAL A 90 16.63 -6.67 6.72
CA VAL A 90 15.43 -6.01 6.19
C VAL A 90 15.55 -4.49 6.29
N ARG A 91 16.05 -3.96 7.39
CA ARG A 91 16.28 -2.52 7.57
C ARG A 91 17.29 -1.97 6.57
N VAL A 92 18.44 -2.65 6.40
CA VAL A 92 19.48 -2.26 5.44
C VAL A 92 18.97 -2.37 3.99
N LEU A 93 18.15 -3.38 3.66
CA LEU A 93 17.50 -3.46 2.36
C LEU A 93 16.57 -2.25 2.14
N ASN A 94 15.76 -1.87 3.12
CA ASN A 94 14.88 -0.70 3.00
C ASN A 94 15.71 0.60 2.82
N GLN A 95 16.81 0.76 3.55
CA GLN A 95 17.75 1.88 3.35
C GLN A 95 18.24 1.92 1.89
N ALA A 96 18.68 0.79 1.35
CA ALA A 96 19.16 0.69 -0.04
C ALA A 96 18.04 1.01 -1.05
N LEU A 97 16.81 0.53 -0.82
CA LEU A 97 15.66 0.82 -1.66
C LEU A 97 15.32 2.32 -1.64
N LEU A 98 15.30 2.94 -0.46
CA LEU A 98 15.01 4.36 -0.33
C LEU A 98 16.10 5.23 -0.95
N ALA A 99 17.37 4.85 -0.80
CA ALA A 99 18.48 5.53 -1.44
C ALA A 99 18.41 5.45 -2.97
N ASN A 100 18.13 4.26 -3.50
CA ASN A 100 18.14 4.00 -4.95
C ASN A 100 16.92 4.60 -5.66
N TYR A 101 15.71 4.37 -5.15
CA TYR A 101 14.48 4.73 -5.85
C TYR A 101 13.95 6.10 -5.51
N TYR A 102 14.25 6.60 -4.29
CA TYR A 102 13.68 7.87 -3.79
C TYR A 102 14.75 8.91 -3.46
N GLY A 103 16.04 8.57 -3.59
CA GLY A 103 17.15 9.49 -3.30
C GLY A 103 17.28 9.88 -1.83
N VAL A 104 16.69 9.10 -0.92
CA VAL A 104 16.77 9.29 0.54
C VAL A 104 17.93 8.50 1.08
N LYS A 105 19.01 9.20 1.43
CA LYS A 105 20.29 8.59 1.83
C LYS A 105 20.39 8.36 3.34
N PHE A 106 19.74 9.20 4.12
CA PHE A 106 19.76 9.15 5.58
C PHE A 106 18.39 8.74 6.08
N TRP A 107 18.20 7.46 6.26
CA TRP A 107 16.97 6.88 6.78
C TRP A 107 17.30 5.76 7.74
N ASP A 108 16.78 5.86 8.92
CA ASP A 108 16.83 4.80 9.92
C ASP A 108 15.64 4.91 10.86
N ILE A 109 15.30 3.81 11.52
CA ILE A 109 14.22 3.74 12.50
C ILE A 109 14.75 3.14 13.81
N PRO A 110 14.23 3.56 14.96
CA PRO A 110 14.66 3.00 16.24
C PRO A 110 14.35 1.49 16.32
N GLU A 111 15.10 0.79 17.15
CA GLU A 111 14.86 -0.63 17.39
C GLU A 111 13.44 -0.83 17.96
N GLY A 112 12.77 -1.88 17.50
CA GLY A 112 11.39 -2.19 17.91
C GLY A 112 10.30 -1.43 17.18
N TYR A 113 10.64 -0.45 16.33
CA TYR A 113 9.66 0.25 15.47
C TYR A 113 9.39 -0.52 14.17
N LEU A 114 8.23 -0.25 13.56
CA LEU A 114 7.79 -0.96 12.36
C LEU A 114 8.69 -0.62 11.16
N CYS A 115 9.37 -1.63 10.63
CA CYS A 115 10.06 -1.53 9.35
C CYS A 115 9.06 -1.76 8.21
N PRO A 116 8.72 -0.72 7.41
CA PRO A 116 7.63 -0.83 6.44
C PRO A 116 8.01 -1.69 5.23
N PRO A 117 7.10 -2.53 4.71
CA PRO A 117 7.28 -3.17 3.40
C PRO A 117 7.09 -2.12 2.30
N ILE A 118 8.18 -1.53 1.81
CA ILE A 118 8.18 -0.38 0.89
C ILE A 118 7.29 -0.60 -0.35
N PRO A 119 7.31 -1.76 -1.06
CA PRO A 119 6.51 -1.93 -2.27
C PRO A 119 5.02 -1.70 -2.06
N GLY A 120 4.44 -2.26 -1.00
CA GLY A 120 3.01 -2.08 -0.70
C GLY A 120 2.68 -0.67 -0.22
N ARG A 121 3.65 0.03 0.40
CA ARG A 121 3.48 1.43 0.80
C ARG A 121 3.51 2.36 -0.40
N ALA A 122 4.42 2.12 -1.33
CA ALA A 122 4.48 2.85 -2.59
C ALA A 122 3.18 2.68 -3.41
N ASP A 123 2.63 1.47 -3.45
CA ASP A 123 1.36 1.20 -4.12
C ASP A 123 0.25 2.14 -3.65
N TYR A 124 0.08 2.30 -2.34
CA TYR A 124 -0.95 3.18 -1.80
C TYR A 124 -0.85 4.59 -2.38
N ILE A 125 0.33 5.19 -2.38
CA ILE A 125 0.55 6.54 -2.91
C ILE A 125 0.26 6.61 -4.42
N HIS A 126 0.62 5.59 -5.19
CA HIS A 126 0.33 5.55 -6.63
C HIS A 126 -1.18 5.47 -6.92
N TYR A 127 -1.95 4.72 -6.12
CA TYR A 127 -3.42 4.69 -6.22
C TYR A 127 -4.06 6.01 -5.78
N ILE A 128 -3.51 6.68 -4.76
CA ILE A 128 -3.95 8.03 -4.38
C ILE A 128 -3.70 9.03 -5.51
N ALA A 129 -2.57 8.91 -6.19
CA ALA A 129 -2.28 9.77 -7.35
C ALA A 129 -3.30 9.56 -8.50
N ASP A 130 -3.75 8.32 -8.74
CA ASP A 130 -4.85 8.04 -9.68
C ASP A 130 -6.19 8.60 -9.20
N LEU A 131 -6.48 8.51 -7.89
CA LEU A 131 -7.70 9.10 -7.32
C LEU A 131 -7.74 10.61 -7.57
N LEU A 132 -6.65 11.32 -7.29
CA LEU A 132 -6.54 12.75 -7.51
C LEU A 132 -6.62 13.10 -9.01
N ALA A 133 -5.98 12.33 -9.89
CA ALA A 133 -6.05 12.55 -11.34
C ALA A 133 -7.48 12.50 -11.90
N GLN A 134 -8.32 11.63 -11.33
CA GLN A 134 -9.71 11.46 -11.77
C GLN A 134 -10.67 12.51 -11.23
N THR A 135 -10.26 13.29 -10.23
CA THR A 135 -11.14 14.22 -9.52
C THR A 135 -10.76 15.68 -9.72
N THR A 136 -9.57 15.98 -10.22
CA THR A 136 -9.19 17.32 -10.64
C THR A 136 -9.74 17.59 -12.04
N HIS A 137 -10.74 18.45 -12.16
CA HIS A 137 -11.39 18.84 -13.43
C HIS A 137 -10.42 19.49 -14.45
N VAL A 138 -9.19 19.76 -14.07
CA VAL A 138 -8.18 20.44 -14.90
C VAL A 138 -7.48 19.50 -15.88
N ASN A 139 -7.48 18.19 -15.65
CA ASN A 139 -6.73 17.22 -16.45
C ASN A 139 -7.62 16.33 -17.32
N LYS A 140 -7.78 16.68 -18.60
CA LYS A 140 -8.45 15.84 -19.61
C LYS A 140 -7.75 14.49 -19.84
N GLU A 141 -6.51 14.31 -19.39
CA GLU A 141 -5.67 13.13 -19.67
C GLU A 141 -5.55 12.14 -18.49
N ASN A 142 -6.27 12.35 -17.38
CA ASN A 142 -6.14 11.51 -16.17
C ASN A 142 -4.67 11.33 -15.69
N THR A 143 -3.81 12.31 -15.94
CA THR A 143 -2.42 12.27 -15.47
C THR A 143 -2.36 12.63 -13.98
N PRO A 144 -1.60 11.89 -13.16
CA PRO A 144 -1.43 12.20 -11.75
C PRO A 144 -0.90 13.63 -11.55
N PRO A 145 -1.51 14.40 -10.65
CA PRO A 145 -1.02 15.74 -10.35
C PRO A 145 0.36 15.67 -9.68
N THR A 146 1.24 16.56 -10.08
CA THR A 146 2.61 16.66 -9.58
C THR A 146 2.91 18.06 -9.08
N GLY A 147 3.96 18.17 -8.28
CA GLY A 147 4.45 19.47 -7.77
C GLY A 147 3.97 19.75 -6.35
N LYS A 148 4.53 20.82 -5.81
CA LYS A 148 4.33 21.24 -4.41
C LYS A 148 2.96 21.87 -4.13
N GLU A 149 2.15 22.10 -5.16
CA GLU A 149 0.79 22.59 -5.01
C GLU A 149 -0.13 21.53 -4.39
N ILE A 150 0.17 20.27 -4.59
CA ILE A 150 -0.55 19.19 -3.90
C ILE A 150 -0.05 19.06 -2.47
N HIS A 151 -0.96 19.16 -1.53
CA HIS A 151 -0.68 19.04 -0.11
C HIS A 151 -1.41 17.84 0.48
N ALA A 152 -0.66 16.84 0.92
CA ALA A 152 -1.19 15.63 1.55
C ALA A 152 -0.98 15.67 3.07
N LEU A 153 -1.92 15.06 3.81
CA LEU A 153 -1.81 14.84 5.26
C LEU A 153 -1.66 13.34 5.52
N ASP A 154 -0.56 12.96 6.17
CA ASP A 154 -0.32 11.57 6.60
C ASP A 154 -0.63 11.42 8.08
N ILE A 155 -1.63 10.59 8.40
CA ILE A 155 -2.08 10.30 9.77
C ILE A 155 -1.47 8.99 10.24
N GLY A 156 -0.71 9.04 11.34
CA GLY A 156 0.03 7.89 11.85
C GLY A 156 1.25 7.59 10.98
N THR A 157 2.09 8.61 10.75
CA THR A 157 3.25 8.50 9.85
C THR A 157 4.29 7.48 10.32
N GLY A 158 4.28 7.15 11.62
CA GLY A 158 5.26 6.28 12.26
C GLY A 158 6.67 6.86 12.21
N ALA A 159 7.64 6.13 12.74
CA ALA A 159 9.04 6.53 12.73
C ALA A 159 9.64 6.55 11.30
N SER A 160 9.00 5.90 10.34
CA SER A 160 9.54 5.69 9.00
C SER A 160 9.29 6.82 8.01
N ALA A 161 8.26 7.64 8.20
CA ALA A 161 7.78 8.68 7.28
C ALA A 161 7.60 8.18 5.83
N ILE A 162 7.19 6.92 5.64
CA ILE A 162 7.28 6.26 4.33
C ILE A 162 6.36 6.88 3.28
N TYR A 163 5.13 7.28 3.64
CA TYR A 163 4.20 7.91 2.70
C TYR A 163 4.65 9.31 2.27
N PRO A 164 5.08 10.20 3.20
CA PRO A 164 5.73 11.46 2.85
C PRO A 164 6.94 11.28 1.93
N ILE A 165 7.81 10.30 2.18
CA ILE A 165 8.96 10.00 1.33
C ILE A 165 8.49 9.63 -0.08
N VAL A 166 7.62 8.62 -0.21
CA VAL A 166 7.17 8.14 -1.53
C VAL A 166 6.44 9.25 -2.29
N GLY A 167 5.51 9.95 -1.65
CA GLY A 167 4.70 10.96 -2.31
C GLY A 167 5.51 12.18 -2.75
N SER A 168 6.41 12.67 -1.90
CA SER A 168 7.26 13.82 -2.24
C SER A 168 8.30 13.48 -3.32
N GLN A 169 8.90 12.29 -3.28
CA GLN A 169 9.94 11.94 -4.25
C GLN A 169 9.36 11.44 -5.58
N SER A 170 8.18 10.81 -5.60
CA SER A 170 7.55 10.33 -6.84
C SER A 170 6.75 11.41 -7.56
N TYR A 171 6.13 12.31 -6.82
CA TYR A 171 5.18 13.29 -7.38
C TYR A 171 5.51 14.75 -7.04
N GLY A 172 6.48 15.02 -6.16
CA GLY A 172 6.82 16.37 -5.74
C GLY A 172 5.81 16.99 -4.76
N TRP A 173 4.92 16.20 -4.15
CA TRP A 173 3.89 16.69 -3.24
C TRP A 173 4.50 17.21 -1.93
N ARG A 174 3.80 18.17 -1.30
CA ARG A 174 4.06 18.56 0.09
C ARG A 174 3.28 17.65 1.04
N PHE A 175 3.85 17.42 2.22
CA PHE A 175 3.21 16.65 3.26
C PHE A 175 3.21 17.39 4.60
N THR A 176 2.09 17.29 5.30
CA THR A 176 2.06 17.35 6.75
C THR A 176 1.95 15.91 7.25
N ALA A 177 2.85 15.48 8.11
CA ALA A 177 2.89 14.14 8.66
C ALA A 177 2.66 14.20 10.16
N SER A 178 1.73 13.41 10.70
CA SER A 178 1.40 13.46 12.12
C SER A 178 1.45 12.08 12.77
N ASP A 179 1.84 12.07 14.04
CA ASP A 179 1.79 10.88 14.88
C ASP A 179 1.50 11.26 16.33
N ILE A 180 0.97 10.32 17.12
CA ILE A 180 0.75 10.47 18.56
C ILE A 180 1.98 10.11 19.39
N ASP A 181 2.96 9.40 18.81
CA ASP A 181 4.17 8.97 19.48
C ASP A 181 5.31 9.97 19.26
N PRO A 182 5.83 10.61 20.34
CA PRO A 182 6.89 11.59 20.21
C PRO A 182 8.20 11.03 19.60
N ILE A 183 8.50 9.74 19.82
CA ILE A 183 9.70 9.13 19.25
C ILE A 183 9.54 8.96 17.73
N SER A 184 8.37 8.51 17.27
CA SER A 184 8.03 8.47 15.84
C SER A 184 8.15 9.85 15.19
N VAL A 185 7.58 10.88 15.81
CA VAL A 185 7.63 12.28 15.33
C VAL A 185 9.08 12.78 15.24
N ASN A 186 9.88 12.59 16.28
CA ASN A 186 11.28 13.03 16.31
C ASN A 186 12.11 12.29 15.26
N THR A 187 11.90 10.98 15.09
CA THR A 187 12.61 10.18 14.08
C THR A 187 12.22 10.60 12.66
N ALA A 188 10.93 10.73 12.39
CA ALA A 188 10.43 11.20 11.09
C ALA A 188 10.95 12.61 10.76
N ALA A 189 10.97 13.52 11.74
CA ALA A 189 11.53 14.85 11.58
C ALA A 189 13.04 14.81 11.26
N LEU A 190 13.80 13.98 11.97
CA LEU A 190 15.23 13.81 11.72
C LEU A 190 15.51 13.28 10.31
N ILE A 191 14.74 12.28 9.85
CA ILE A 191 14.82 11.77 8.48
C ILE A 191 14.54 12.90 7.47
N CYS A 192 13.52 13.70 7.70
CA CYS A 192 13.19 14.80 6.80
C CYS A 192 14.27 15.89 6.80
N GLU A 193 14.80 16.26 7.94
CA GLU A 193 15.82 17.32 8.08
C GLU A 193 17.16 16.94 7.47
N THR A 194 17.54 15.67 7.56
CA THR A 194 18.82 15.17 7.04
C THR A 194 18.84 14.92 5.53
N ASN A 195 17.65 14.93 4.90
CA ASN A 195 17.50 14.78 3.45
C ASN A 195 16.95 16.06 2.82
N PRO A 196 17.76 16.86 2.11
CA PRO A 196 17.41 18.22 1.67
C PRO A 196 16.09 18.32 0.89
N LYS A 197 15.79 17.33 0.05
CA LYS A 197 14.53 17.30 -0.72
C LYS A 197 13.31 17.07 0.18
N LEU A 198 13.43 16.29 1.25
CA LEU A 198 12.36 16.05 2.21
C LEU A 198 12.17 17.26 3.14
N LYS A 199 13.25 17.92 3.57
CA LYS A 199 13.20 19.09 4.44
C LYS A 199 12.27 20.19 3.92
N SER A 200 12.26 20.42 2.62
CA SER A 200 11.40 21.42 1.99
C SER A 200 9.98 20.93 1.69
N ALA A 201 9.76 19.62 1.68
CA ALA A 201 8.50 19.02 1.27
C ALA A 201 7.66 18.48 2.44
N VAL A 202 8.26 18.15 3.57
CA VAL A 202 7.58 17.45 4.67
C VAL A 202 7.67 18.24 5.97
N LYS A 203 6.51 18.49 6.59
CA LYS A 203 6.39 19.06 7.93
C LYS A 203 5.85 17.99 8.88
N VAL A 204 6.56 17.70 9.97
CA VAL A 204 6.12 16.71 10.95
C VAL A 204 5.47 17.41 12.15
N LYS A 205 4.35 16.90 12.62
CA LYS A 205 3.57 17.42 13.76
C LYS A 205 3.27 16.32 14.77
N LEU A 206 3.38 16.62 16.07
CA LEU A 206 2.91 15.75 17.14
C LEU A 206 1.41 15.97 17.38
N GLN A 207 0.62 14.90 17.35
CA GLN A 207 -0.75 14.93 17.86
C GLN A 207 -0.71 14.76 19.39
N THR A 208 -0.90 15.86 20.10
CA THR A 208 -0.77 15.90 21.56
C THR A 208 -1.98 15.31 22.31
N GLU A 209 -3.12 15.18 21.62
CA GLU A 209 -4.35 14.63 22.18
C GLU A 209 -4.79 13.37 21.41
N PRO A 210 -4.44 12.15 21.86
CA PRO A 210 -4.73 10.88 21.16
C PRO A 210 -6.22 10.60 20.88
N LYS A 211 -7.11 11.31 21.59
CA LYS A 211 -8.56 11.22 21.34
C LYS A 211 -8.98 11.88 20.01
N PHE A 212 -8.13 12.70 19.38
CA PHE A 212 -8.37 13.34 18.10
C PHE A 212 -7.45 12.78 17.01
N ILE A 213 -7.90 12.87 15.77
CA ILE A 213 -7.16 12.50 14.58
C ILE A 213 -6.72 13.76 13.81
N PHE A 214 -7.67 14.66 13.53
CA PHE A 214 -7.47 15.86 12.73
C PHE A 214 -7.37 17.13 13.57
N LYS A 215 -8.12 17.21 14.64
CA LYS A 215 -8.11 18.37 15.55
C LYS A 215 -6.71 18.57 16.12
N ASN A 216 -6.24 19.81 16.19
CA ASN A 216 -4.87 20.23 16.53
C ASN A 216 -3.81 19.95 15.46
N ILE A 217 -4.13 19.18 14.41
CA ILE A 217 -3.27 18.94 13.25
C ILE A 217 -3.66 19.88 12.10
N ILE A 218 -4.94 19.94 11.77
CA ILE A 218 -5.49 20.82 10.72
C ILE A 218 -5.83 22.18 11.37
N GLY A 219 -5.17 23.23 10.89
CA GLY A 219 -5.45 24.62 11.28
C GLY A 219 -6.54 25.24 10.41
N ARG A 220 -7.06 26.38 10.86
CA ARG A 220 -8.18 27.08 10.18
C ARG A 220 -7.91 27.52 8.73
N GLN A 221 -6.64 27.67 8.35
CA GLN A 221 -6.23 28.06 7.01
C GLN A 221 -5.59 26.94 6.21
N ASP A 222 -5.47 25.73 6.83
CA ASP A 222 -4.90 24.59 6.15
C ASP A 222 -5.94 24.00 5.19
N TYR A 223 -5.48 23.60 4.01
CA TYR A 223 -6.21 22.75 3.08
C TYR A 223 -5.31 21.61 2.61
N PHE A 224 -5.88 20.43 2.54
CA PHE A 224 -5.22 19.22 2.08
C PHE A 224 -5.99 18.61 0.93
N ASP A 225 -5.34 18.37 -0.20
CA ASP A 225 -5.94 17.68 -1.34
C ASP A 225 -6.34 16.25 -0.97
N VAL A 226 -5.54 15.63 -0.08
CA VAL A 226 -5.80 14.26 0.37
C VAL A 226 -5.22 13.99 1.76
N VAL A 227 -5.97 13.20 2.52
CA VAL A 227 -5.50 12.53 3.73
C VAL A 227 -5.16 11.09 3.39
N VAL A 228 -3.98 10.61 3.81
CA VAL A 228 -3.60 9.20 3.76
C VAL A 228 -3.45 8.66 5.19
N CYS A 229 -3.87 7.41 5.40
CA CYS A 229 -3.78 6.77 6.70
C CYS A 229 -3.59 5.26 6.56
N ASN A 230 -2.69 4.73 7.34
CA ASN A 230 -2.56 3.29 7.55
C ASN A 230 -2.88 2.99 9.02
N PRO A 231 -4.13 2.65 9.32
CA PRO A 231 -4.61 2.54 10.69
C PRO A 231 -3.95 1.39 11.45
N PRO A 232 -3.95 1.42 12.79
CA PRO A 232 -3.57 0.26 13.59
C PRO A 232 -4.55 -0.90 13.35
N PHE A 233 -4.02 -2.12 13.14
CA PHE A 233 -4.81 -3.25 12.64
C PHE A 233 -5.39 -4.14 13.76
N HIS A 234 -4.77 -4.13 14.95
CA HIS A 234 -5.09 -5.03 16.05
C HIS A 234 -5.89 -4.32 17.14
N ALA A 235 -6.79 -5.06 17.77
CA ALA A 235 -7.62 -4.53 18.86
C ALA A 235 -6.90 -4.56 20.22
N SER A 236 -5.86 -5.39 20.35
CA SER A 236 -5.03 -5.48 21.54
C SER A 236 -3.59 -5.82 21.19
N LEU A 237 -2.72 -5.65 22.20
CA LEU A 237 -1.33 -6.04 22.12
C LEU A 237 -1.15 -7.55 21.94
N GLU A 238 -1.98 -8.33 22.64
CA GLU A 238 -1.96 -9.79 22.57
C GLU A 238 -2.28 -10.26 21.16
N GLU A 239 -3.31 -9.71 20.51
CA GLU A 239 -3.64 -10.01 19.10
C GLU A 239 -2.48 -9.68 18.16
N ALA A 240 -1.82 -8.54 18.37
CA ALA A 240 -0.66 -8.13 17.59
C ALA A 240 0.53 -9.11 17.76
N MET A 241 0.81 -9.54 18.98
CA MET A 241 1.87 -10.51 19.30
C MET A 241 1.57 -11.89 18.71
N GLU A 242 0.35 -12.40 18.82
CA GLU A 242 -0.06 -13.65 18.22
C GLU A 242 0.05 -13.65 16.70
N ALA A 243 -0.40 -12.58 16.04
CA ALA A 243 -0.31 -12.44 14.61
C ALA A 243 1.15 -12.46 14.11
N ASN A 244 2.07 -11.85 14.87
CA ASN A 244 3.49 -11.88 14.58
C ASN A 244 4.11 -13.26 14.81
N SER A 245 3.76 -13.95 15.89
CA SER A 245 4.21 -15.32 16.16
C SER A 245 3.78 -16.31 15.06
N ARG A 246 2.54 -16.20 14.59
CA ARG A 246 2.03 -17.01 13.46
C ARG A 246 2.80 -16.74 12.17
N LYS A 247 3.17 -15.47 11.88
CA LYS A 247 3.98 -15.13 10.70
C LYS A 247 5.39 -15.74 10.78
N GLN A 248 6.04 -15.65 11.93
CA GLN A 248 7.37 -16.25 12.14
C GLN A 248 7.34 -17.79 11.98
N HIS A 249 6.34 -18.43 12.57
CA HIS A 249 6.18 -19.88 12.45
C HIS A 249 5.94 -20.33 10.99
N ASN A 250 5.14 -19.56 10.23
CA ASN A 250 4.92 -19.83 8.81
C ASN A 250 6.19 -19.65 7.97
N LEU A 251 6.99 -18.62 8.23
CA LEU A 251 8.28 -18.40 7.57
C LEU A 251 9.26 -19.54 7.87
N GLN A 252 9.29 -20.05 9.10
CA GLN A 252 10.11 -21.20 9.49
C GLN A 252 9.63 -22.51 8.83
N ARG A 253 8.31 -22.75 8.76
CA ARG A 253 7.74 -23.94 8.07
C ARG A 253 8.05 -23.97 6.57
N HIS A 254 8.08 -22.84 5.90
CA HIS A 254 8.48 -22.77 4.49
C HIS A 254 9.97 -23.05 4.29
N ARG A 255 10.83 -22.82 5.29
CA ARG A 255 12.24 -23.22 5.29
C ARG A 255 12.40 -24.73 5.47
N GLY A 256 11.69 -25.34 6.41
CA GLY A 256 11.81 -26.77 6.71
C GLY A 256 11.35 -27.71 5.59
N LYS A 257 10.62 -27.23 4.59
CA LYS A 257 10.24 -28.01 3.40
C LYS A 257 11.33 -28.01 2.30
N ASN A 258 12.36 -27.17 2.40
CA ASN A 258 13.42 -27.05 1.41
C ASN A 258 14.80 -27.54 1.92
N GLU A 259 14.92 -28.00 3.16
CA GLU A 259 16.18 -28.46 3.75
C GLU A 259 16.09 -29.98 4.14
N ASN A 260 16.25 -30.86 3.17
CA ASN A 260 16.94 -32.12 3.36
C ASN A 260 18.45 -31.84 3.18
N ALA A 261 19.07 -31.25 4.18
CA ALA A 261 20.53 -31.22 4.31
C ALA A 261 20.90 -31.06 5.80
N GLN A 262 21.65 -32.06 6.26
CA GLN A 262 22.28 -32.15 7.57
C GLN A 262 22.94 -30.84 8.01
N ILE A 263 22.53 -30.31 9.15
CA ILE A 263 23.40 -29.51 10.00
C ILE A 263 23.11 -29.86 11.46
N SER A 264 24.21 -30.20 12.12
CA SER A 264 24.36 -30.66 13.49
C SER A 264 23.73 -29.72 14.53
N ARG A 265 23.12 -30.35 15.53
CA ARG A 265 22.70 -29.80 16.80
C ARG A 265 23.90 -29.22 17.56
N SER A 266 23.94 -27.92 17.76
CA SER A 266 24.65 -27.33 18.87
C SER A 266 23.65 -26.49 19.69
N SER A 267 23.37 -27.05 20.85
CA SER A 267 22.54 -26.46 21.89
C SER A 267 23.32 -25.35 22.60
N THR A 268 22.80 -24.17 22.68
CA THR A 268 23.05 -23.26 23.78
C THR A 268 21.73 -22.66 24.23
N LYS A 269 21.27 -23.09 25.40
CA LYS A 269 20.27 -22.43 26.21
C LYS A 269 20.83 -21.09 26.66
N SER A 270 20.21 -20.00 26.30
CA SER A 270 20.32 -18.73 27.00
C SER A 270 18.97 -18.02 27.00
N GLY A 271 18.67 -17.43 28.17
CA GLY A 271 17.40 -17.01 28.66
C GLY A 271 16.67 -15.94 27.85
N ASN A 272 15.40 -15.84 28.17
CA ASN A 272 14.42 -14.75 27.96
C ASN A 272 14.89 -13.58 27.07
N ALA A 273 15.07 -13.84 25.77
CA ALA A 273 15.13 -12.79 24.78
C ALA A 273 13.67 -12.51 24.35
N ALA A 274 13.18 -11.33 24.60
CA ALA A 274 11.99 -10.80 23.94
C ALA A 274 12.10 -11.12 22.46
N GLN A 275 11.14 -11.86 21.91
CA GLN A 275 11.17 -12.34 20.53
C GLN A 275 11.19 -11.11 19.62
N ASN A 276 12.35 -10.80 19.06
CA ASN A 276 12.52 -9.70 18.13
C ASN A 276 11.61 -9.91 16.91
N LEU A 277 10.65 -9.03 16.75
CA LEU A 277 9.74 -9.01 15.61
C LEU A 277 10.55 -8.63 14.36
N ASN A 278 10.57 -9.45 13.33
CA ASN A 278 11.37 -9.23 12.12
C ASN A 278 11.08 -7.92 11.39
N PHE A 279 9.88 -7.35 11.58
CA PHE A 279 9.49 -6.05 11.04
C PHE A 279 9.27 -5.00 12.13
N GLY A 280 9.63 -5.28 13.39
CA GLY A 280 9.41 -4.37 14.50
C GLY A 280 7.93 -3.99 14.68
N GLY A 281 7.68 -3.03 15.52
CA GLY A 281 6.39 -2.43 15.79
C GLY A 281 6.21 -2.22 17.28
N GLN A 282 6.30 -0.95 17.69
CA GLN A 282 5.93 -0.56 19.05
C GLN A 282 4.43 -0.78 19.24
N HIS A 283 4.06 -1.05 20.47
CA HIS A 283 2.68 -1.34 20.83
C HIS A 283 1.66 -0.35 20.26
N LYS A 284 2.00 0.95 20.18
CA LYS A 284 1.11 2.01 19.70
C LYS A 284 0.96 2.07 18.18
N GLU A 285 1.92 1.54 17.41
CA GLU A 285 1.84 1.49 15.94
C GLU A 285 0.96 0.34 15.45
N LEU A 286 0.79 -0.72 16.25
CA LEU A 286 0.15 -1.95 15.82
C LEU A 286 -1.28 -2.12 16.28
N TRP A 287 -1.67 -1.49 17.40
CA TRP A 287 -3.00 -1.68 17.98
C TRP A 287 -3.62 -0.39 18.52
N SER A 288 -4.93 -0.33 18.50
CA SER A 288 -5.71 0.66 19.22
C SER A 288 -6.94 -0.01 19.84
N GLU A 289 -7.47 0.56 20.90
CA GLU A 289 -8.70 0.07 21.53
C GLU A 289 -9.82 -0.05 20.50
N GLY A 290 -10.43 -1.24 20.40
CA GLY A 290 -11.44 -1.58 19.40
C GLY A 290 -10.91 -1.84 17.99
N GLY A 291 -9.59 -1.78 17.75
CA GLY A 291 -8.94 -2.15 16.51
C GLY A 291 -9.26 -1.27 15.30
N GLU A 292 -9.01 -1.81 14.10
CA GLU A 292 -9.15 -1.12 12.83
C GLU A 292 -10.53 -0.45 12.67
N ILE A 293 -11.62 -1.15 13.01
CA ILE A 293 -12.98 -0.61 12.82
C ILE A 293 -13.29 0.57 13.74
N ALA A 294 -12.81 0.54 15.00
CA ALA A 294 -13.02 1.64 15.92
C ALA A 294 -12.23 2.89 15.49
N PHE A 295 -10.98 2.70 15.03
CA PHE A 295 -10.16 3.77 14.48
C PHE A 295 -10.81 4.39 13.25
N LEU A 296 -11.22 3.58 12.27
CA LEU A 296 -11.90 4.03 11.05
C LEU A 296 -13.20 4.77 11.35
N THR A 297 -13.99 4.27 12.33
CA THR A 297 -15.22 4.91 12.77
C THR A 297 -14.96 6.29 13.36
N LYS A 298 -13.93 6.42 14.19
CA LYS A 298 -13.50 7.70 14.78
C LYS A 298 -13.05 8.65 13.69
N MET A 299 -12.20 8.19 12.77
CA MET A 299 -11.70 8.97 11.65
C MET A 299 -12.84 9.50 10.76
N ALA A 300 -13.79 8.63 10.40
CA ALA A 300 -14.94 9.01 9.60
C ALA A 300 -15.84 10.04 10.29
N LYS A 301 -16.10 9.87 11.57
CA LYS A 301 -16.92 10.85 12.33
C LYS A 301 -16.23 12.21 12.45
N GLU A 302 -14.94 12.22 12.79
CA GLU A 302 -14.19 13.47 12.94
C GLU A 302 -13.96 14.17 11.59
N SER A 303 -13.95 13.43 10.46
CA SER A 303 -13.77 14.01 9.13
C SER A 303 -14.88 14.99 8.72
N GLN A 304 -16.09 14.89 9.30
CA GLN A 304 -17.18 15.85 9.06
C GLN A 304 -16.79 17.30 9.46
N ASP A 305 -16.10 17.42 10.61
CA ASP A 305 -15.70 18.73 11.15
C ASP A 305 -14.61 19.40 10.28
N PHE A 306 -14.03 18.65 9.34
CA PHE A 306 -12.94 19.07 8.45
C PHE A 306 -13.29 18.94 6.98
N ALA A 307 -14.58 18.87 6.63
CA ALA A 307 -15.05 18.70 5.26
C ALA A 307 -14.51 19.78 4.31
N GLU A 308 -14.47 21.03 4.76
CA GLU A 308 -13.99 22.20 3.99
C GLU A 308 -12.46 22.26 3.88
N HIS A 309 -11.75 21.49 4.69
CA HIS A 309 -10.29 21.49 4.78
C HIS A 309 -9.62 20.36 4.02
N VAL A 310 -10.41 19.39 3.50
CA VAL A 310 -9.85 18.16 2.91
C VAL A 310 -10.62 17.75 1.66
N GLY A 311 -9.93 17.67 0.53
CA GLY A 311 -10.50 17.20 -0.72
C GLY A 311 -10.91 15.73 -0.69
N TRP A 312 -10.01 14.84 -0.23
CA TRP A 312 -10.29 13.41 -0.06
C TRP A 312 -9.72 12.90 1.25
N PHE A 313 -10.55 12.23 2.01
CA PHE A 313 -10.10 11.39 3.13
C PHE A 313 -9.87 9.97 2.62
N THR A 314 -8.74 9.37 2.96
CA THR A 314 -8.47 7.98 2.59
C THR A 314 -7.84 7.20 3.74
N SER A 315 -8.14 5.90 3.80
CA SER A 315 -7.51 4.98 4.74
C SER A 315 -7.36 3.59 4.14
N LEU A 316 -6.30 2.89 4.52
CA LEU A 316 -6.21 1.47 4.25
C LEU A 316 -7.22 0.71 5.11
N VAL A 317 -7.80 -0.37 4.53
CA VAL A 317 -8.67 -1.31 5.22
C VAL A 317 -8.14 -2.72 4.97
N SER A 318 -7.62 -3.34 6.03
CA SER A 318 -7.04 -4.68 5.95
C SER A 318 -8.09 -5.78 6.05
N LYS A 319 -9.10 -5.59 6.92
CA LYS A 319 -10.17 -6.55 7.18
C LYS A 319 -11.36 -6.29 6.26
N SER A 320 -11.68 -7.24 5.37
CA SER A 320 -12.80 -7.09 4.42
C SER A 320 -14.15 -6.90 5.08
N GLU A 321 -14.34 -7.47 6.27
CA GLU A 321 -15.55 -7.33 7.07
C GLU A 321 -15.82 -5.89 7.51
N ASN A 322 -14.79 -5.05 7.62
CA ASN A 322 -14.93 -3.65 8.01
C ASN A 322 -15.46 -2.74 6.89
N VAL A 323 -15.43 -3.18 5.63
CA VAL A 323 -15.83 -2.36 4.48
C VAL A 323 -17.31 -2.00 4.52
N LYS A 324 -18.19 -2.98 4.66
CA LYS A 324 -19.65 -2.73 4.69
C LYS A 324 -20.10 -1.84 5.84
N PRO A 325 -19.68 -2.08 7.11
CA PRO A 325 -19.99 -1.16 8.21
C PRO A 325 -19.54 0.26 7.95
N MET A 326 -18.33 0.44 7.40
CA MET A 326 -17.81 1.77 7.08
C MET A 326 -18.59 2.45 5.95
N GLN A 327 -19.00 1.71 4.92
CA GLN A 327 -19.86 2.27 3.85
C GLN A 327 -21.21 2.75 4.38
N LEU A 328 -21.81 2.02 5.32
CA LEU A 328 -23.07 2.41 5.95
C LEU A 328 -22.89 3.68 6.80
N LEU A 329 -21.83 3.71 7.61
CA LEU A 329 -21.50 4.87 8.42
C LEU A 329 -21.27 6.12 7.56
N LEU A 330 -20.45 6.03 6.53
CA LEU A 330 -20.14 7.17 5.65
C LEU A 330 -21.40 7.71 4.94
N LYS A 331 -22.32 6.83 4.54
CA LYS A 331 -23.63 7.26 4.03
C LYS A 331 -24.45 8.01 5.07
N GLN A 332 -24.45 7.53 6.33
CA GLN A 332 -25.15 8.22 7.43
C GLN A 332 -24.54 9.59 7.77
N LEU A 333 -23.22 9.73 7.55
CA LEU A 333 -22.50 10.97 7.73
C LEU A 333 -22.66 11.96 6.55
N GLY A 334 -23.41 11.58 5.51
CA GLY A 334 -23.70 12.46 4.38
C GLY A 334 -22.53 12.69 3.43
N VAL A 335 -21.61 11.72 3.28
CA VAL A 335 -20.52 11.85 2.30
C VAL A 335 -21.08 11.90 0.87
N ALA A 336 -20.58 12.82 0.07
CA ALA A 336 -21.00 13.00 -1.32
C ALA A 336 -20.47 11.91 -2.24
N GLN A 337 -19.22 11.56 -2.07
CA GLN A 337 -18.57 10.53 -2.87
C GLN A 337 -17.81 9.55 -1.98
N MET A 338 -17.88 8.28 -2.35
CA MET A 338 -17.15 7.20 -1.70
C MET A 338 -16.61 6.24 -2.75
N ARG A 339 -15.35 5.79 -2.58
CA ARG A 339 -14.71 4.81 -3.44
C ARG A 339 -14.03 3.72 -2.61
N ILE A 340 -14.03 2.51 -3.14
CA ILE A 340 -13.23 1.38 -2.64
C ILE A 340 -12.29 1.00 -3.76
N ILE A 341 -10.99 1.12 -3.49
CA ILE A 341 -9.94 0.83 -4.45
C ILE A 341 -9.22 -0.43 -3.98
N GLU A 342 -9.32 -1.51 -4.75
CA GLU A 342 -8.65 -2.77 -4.43
C GLU A 342 -7.15 -2.66 -4.73
N MET A 343 -6.34 -3.03 -3.74
CA MET A 343 -4.90 -3.18 -3.85
C MET A 343 -4.53 -4.64 -3.65
N SER A 344 -3.70 -5.18 -4.52
CA SER A 344 -3.25 -6.56 -4.40
C SER A 344 -1.74 -6.66 -4.52
N GLN A 345 -1.11 -7.33 -3.55
CA GLN A 345 0.31 -7.65 -3.57
C GLN A 345 0.48 -9.14 -3.29
N GLY A 346 0.83 -9.91 -4.31
CA GLY A 346 0.88 -11.36 -4.21
C GLY A 346 -0.47 -11.94 -3.81
N GLN A 347 -0.52 -12.66 -2.69
CA GLN A 347 -1.76 -13.25 -2.16
C GLN A 347 -2.51 -12.34 -1.17
N LYS A 348 -1.99 -11.15 -0.88
CA LYS A 348 -2.63 -10.20 0.04
C LYS A 348 -3.50 -9.24 -0.74
N SER A 349 -4.75 -9.12 -0.33
CA SER A 349 -5.68 -8.08 -0.78
C SER A 349 -5.86 -7.07 0.35
N THR A 350 -5.57 -5.82 0.05
CA THR A 350 -5.82 -4.66 0.92
C THR A 350 -6.70 -3.69 0.13
N ARG A 351 -7.44 -2.83 0.81
CA ARG A 351 -8.34 -1.87 0.18
C ARG A 351 -8.04 -0.48 0.67
N ILE A 352 -8.23 0.48 -0.22
CA ILE A 352 -8.32 1.88 0.15
C ILE A 352 -9.81 2.23 0.22
N LEU A 353 -10.25 2.71 1.37
CA LEU A 353 -11.53 3.39 1.51
C LEU A 353 -11.26 4.87 1.36
N ALA A 354 -11.88 5.50 0.36
CA ALA A 354 -11.78 6.93 0.09
C ALA A 354 -13.17 7.57 0.17
N TRP A 355 -13.26 8.77 0.76
CA TRP A 355 -14.51 9.53 0.84
C TRP A 355 -14.24 11.02 0.83
N ARG A 356 -15.26 11.78 0.39
CA ARG A 356 -15.26 13.24 0.43
C ARG A 356 -16.67 13.74 0.70
N PHE A 357 -16.75 14.90 1.31
CA PHE A 357 -18.00 15.64 1.45
C PHE A 357 -18.14 16.59 0.26
N ASP A 358 -19.38 16.97 -0.09
CA ASP A 358 -19.58 18.13 -0.94
C ASP A 358 -19.27 19.37 -0.11
N THR A 359 -18.38 20.17 -0.60
CA THR A 359 -18.30 21.57 -0.22
C THR A 359 -19.16 22.28 -1.23
N ASP A 360 -20.31 22.83 -0.80
CA ASP A 360 -21.13 23.69 -1.63
C ASP A 360 -20.21 24.82 -2.11
N GLU A 361 -19.82 24.78 -3.39
CA GLU A 361 -19.25 25.96 -4.04
C GLU A 361 -20.42 26.94 -4.17
N GLU A 362 -20.49 27.95 -3.24
CA GLU A 362 -21.28 29.16 -3.45
C GLU A 362 -20.73 29.99 -4.62
#